data_72b58c47cebf4af693dfbd47dd5a9ef2
#
_entry.id   72b58c47cebf4af693dfbd47dd5a9ef2
#
_cell.length_a   1.000
_cell.length_b   1.000
_cell.length_c   1.000
_cell.angle_alpha   90.00
_cell.angle_beta   90.00
_cell.angle_gamma   90.00
#
_symmetry.space_group_name_H-M   'P 1'
#
loop_
_entity.id
_entity.type
_entity.pdbx_description
1 polymer ?
#
loop_
_entity_poly.entity_id
_entity_poly.type
_entity_poly.pdbx_seq_one_letter_code
_entity_poly.pdbx_strand_id
1 'polypeptide(L)'
;MKYSYEYKKHCVELYRQEKWAETPEGVSTDRFHHAVVEWNRLEKTCGPEILQHTERPLQKWTTDASQFDLSWGKCYISPTLDMNTNEIISYNLSLSPNMEQIKDMLQKAFHRFPSLQGLIMHSDQGWQYQHTFYRKELQKHGIVQSMSRKGNCYDNCIMETFFGRLKNEMFYGSEKNYPSFETFSKAIADHIDYYNNSRIQAKTKWMPPSKFREASLVIS
;
A
#
# COMPACT_ATOMS: atom_id res chain seq x y z
N MET A 1 -9.26 -12.87 15.37
CA MET A 1 -10.47 -12.03 15.49
C MET A 1 -10.15 -10.68 14.82
N LYS A 2 -11.00 -10.18 13.90
CA LYS A 2 -10.82 -8.85 13.29
C LYS A 2 -11.71 -7.87 14.06
N TYR A 3 -11.16 -6.81 14.60
CA TYR A 3 -11.89 -5.76 15.28
C TYR A 3 -12.42 -4.74 14.25
N SER A 4 -13.66 -4.30 14.39
CA SER A 4 -14.23 -3.25 13.53
C SER A 4 -13.50 -1.91 13.70
N TYR A 5 -13.64 -1.01 12.75
CA TYR A 5 -13.09 0.34 12.83
C TYR A 5 -13.62 1.08 14.05
N GLU A 6 -14.94 1.08 14.24
CA GLU A 6 -15.61 1.74 15.36
C GLU A 6 -15.14 1.20 16.71
N TYR A 7 -14.96 -0.13 16.81
CA TYR A 7 -14.45 -0.74 18.04
C TYR A 7 -13.00 -0.31 18.34
N LYS A 8 -12.13 -0.31 17.34
CA LYS A 8 -10.74 0.16 17.52
C LYS A 8 -10.68 1.63 17.92
N LYS A 9 -11.49 2.48 17.27
CA LYS A 9 -11.59 3.90 17.58
C LYS A 9 -12.04 4.10 19.03
N HIS A 10 -13.07 3.40 19.45
CA HIS A 10 -13.56 3.40 20.83
C HIS A 10 -12.46 2.97 21.83
N CYS A 11 -11.73 1.87 21.55
CA CYS A 11 -10.61 1.43 22.38
C CYS A 11 -9.52 2.49 22.50
N VAL A 12 -9.17 3.16 21.40
CA VAL A 12 -8.17 4.24 21.38
C VAL A 12 -8.65 5.46 22.16
N GLU A 13 -9.92 5.82 22.05
CA GLU A 13 -10.52 6.93 22.85
C GLU A 13 -10.47 6.64 24.35
N LEU A 14 -10.82 5.42 24.78
CA LEU A 14 -10.71 4.99 26.19
C LEU A 14 -9.25 5.03 26.67
N TYR A 15 -8.32 4.51 25.88
CA TYR A 15 -6.89 4.52 26.18
C TYR A 15 -6.34 5.94 26.38
N ARG A 16 -6.80 6.92 25.59
CA ARG A 16 -6.45 8.34 25.76
C ARG A 16 -7.01 8.98 27.03
N GLN A 17 -8.05 8.39 27.58
CA GLN A 17 -8.64 8.75 28.88
C GLN A 17 -8.05 7.96 30.04
N GLU A 18 -6.90 7.28 29.83
CA GLU A 18 -6.24 6.40 30.79
C GLU A 18 -7.10 5.21 31.27
N LYS A 19 -8.03 4.78 30.38
CA LYS A 19 -8.92 3.63 30.60
C LYS A 19 -8.64 2.55 29.56
N TRP A 20 -8.89 1.31 29.95
CA TRP A 20 -8.84 0.17 29.04
C TRP A 20 -10.25 -0.29 28.67
N ALA A 21 -10.42 -0.63 27.40
CA ALA A 21 -11.60 -1.35 26.96
C ALA A 21 -11.56 -2.79 27.49
N GLU A 22 -12.73 -3.41 27.66
CA GLU A 22 -12.80 -4.83 28.02
C GLU A 22 -12.08 -5.71 27.01
N THR A 23 -11.24 -6.60 27.53
CA THR A 23 -10.53 -7.57 26.68
C THR A 23 -11.54 -8.56 26.08
N PRO A 24 -11.62 -8.69 24.76
CA PRO A 24 -12.52 -9.64 24.14
C PRO A 24 -12.25 -11.08 24.55
N GLU A 25 -13.33 -11.86 24.66
CA GLU A 25 -13.24 -13.28 25.03
C GLU A 25 -12.30 -14.05 24.10
N GLY A 26 -11.46 -14.89 24.68
CA GLY A 26 -10.48 -15.70 23.95
C GLY A 26 -9.22 -14.95 23.51
N VAL A 27 -9.00 -13.71 23.96
CA VAL A 27 -7.80 -12.93 23.67
C VAL A 27 -7.02 -12.67 24.97
N SER A 28 -5.69 -12.81 24.94
CA SER A 28 -4.83 -12.42 26.06
C SER A 28 -4.88 -10.91 26.28
N THR A 29 -5.04 -10.48 27.52
CA THR A 29 -5.08 -9.07 27.92
C THR A 29 -3.85 -8.31 27.48
N ASP A 30 -2.66 -8.86 27.64
CA ASP A 30 -1.40 -8.23 27.22
C ASP A 30 -1.37 -8.01 25.70
N ARG A 31 -1.79 -9.02 24.93
CA ARG A 31 -1.87 -8.93 23.47
C ARG A 31 -2.89 -7.89 23.03
N PHE A 32 -4.01 -7.80 23.72
CA PHE A 32 -5.06 -6.82 23.43
C PHE A 32 -4.58 -5.40 23.75
N HIS A 33 -4.01 -5.18 24.93
CA HIS A 33 -3.47 -3.88 25.34
C HIS A 33 -2.37 -3.42 24.37
N HIS A 34 -1.45 -4.31 23.99
CA HIS A 34 -0.44 -3.98 22.99
C HIS A 34 -1.06 -3.54 21.64
N ALA A 35 -2.13 -4.22 21.21
CA ALA A 35 -2.83 -3.84 19.98
C ALA A 35 -3.48 -2.45 20.10
N VAL A 36 -4.10 -2.10 21.23
CA VAL A 36 -4.72 -0.78 21.48
C VAL A 36 -3.66 0.32 21.48
N VAL A 37 -2.51 0.10 22.14
CA VAL A 37 -1.37 1.03 22.12
C VAL A 37 -0.90 1.27 20.69
N GLU A 38 -0.80 0.21 19.91
CA GLU A 38 -0.37 0.29 18.50
C GLU A 38 -1.42 1.02 17.64
N TRP A 39 -2.72 0.78 17.84
CA TRP A 39 -3.77 1.53 17.16
C TRP A 39 -3.73 3.02 17.49
N ASN A 40 -3.54 3.37 18.78
CA ASN A 40 -3.40 4.77 19.19
C ASN A 40 -2.16 5.42 18.54
N ARG A 41 -1.05 4.69 18.46
CA ARG A 41 0.15 5.14 17.79
C ARG A 41 -0.13 5.39 16.29
N LEU A 42 -0.71 4.43 15.61
CA LEU A 42 -1.05 4.51 14.19
C LEU A 42 -2.01 5.68 13.91
N GLU A 43 -3.08 5.82 14.71
CA GLU A 43 -4.04 6.92 14.52
C GLU A 43 -3.40 8.29 14.76
N LYS A 44 -2.56 8.44 15.80
CA LYS A 44 -1.82 9.69 16.03
C LYS A 44 -0.90 10.07 14.89
N THR A 45 -0.40 9.08 14.19
CA THR A 45 0.63 9.24 13.17
C THR A 45 0.05 9.43 11.78
N CYS A 46 -0.98 8.64 11.43
CA CYS A 46 -1.51 8.53 10.06
C CYS A 46 -2.95 9.05 9.91
N GLY A 47 -3.56 9.50 11.02
CA GLY A 47 -4.99 9.85 11.04
C GLY A 47 -5.88 8.63 11.32
N PRO A 48 -7.18 8.89 11.66
CA PRO A 48 -8.10 7.83 12.09
C PRO A 48 -8.40 6.81 10.99
N GLU A 49 -8.27 7.16 9.73
CA GLU A 49 -8.55 6.29 8.59
C GLU A 49 -7.62 5.08 8.53
N ILE A 50 -6.44 5.14 9.17
CA ILE A 50 -5.50 4.01 9.20
C ILE A 50 -6.06 2.82 9.99
N LEU A 51 -6.96 3.07 10.94
CA LEU A 51 -7.60 2.04 11.74
C LEU A 51 -8.69 1.29 10.95
N GLN A 52 -9.16 1.86 9.84
CA GLN A 52 -10.08 1.17 8.95
C GLN A 52 -9.37 -0.07 8.40
N HIS A 53 -9.88 -1.23 8.75
CA HIS A 53 -9.49 -2.45 8.07
C HIS A 53 -9.99 -2.39 6.64
N THR A 54 -9.10 -2.68 5.71
CA THR A 54 -9.49 -3.07 4.38
C THR A 54 -10.16 -4.43 4.47
N GLU A 55 -11.45 -4.46 4.74
CA GLU A 55 -12.22 -5.71 4.81
C GLU A 55 -12.41 -6.30 3.42
N ARG A 56 -12.35 -5.46 2.40
CA ARG A 56 -12.56 -5.82 0.99
C ARG A 56 -11.44 -5.26 0.10
N PRO A 57 -11.20 -5.89 -1.05
CA PRO A 57 -10.38 -5.29 -2.10
C PRO A 57 -10.91 -3.92 -2.52
N LEU A 58 -10.05 -3.08 -3.07
CA LEU A 58 -10.39 -1.76 -3.64
C LEU A 58 -10.95 -0.74 -2.64
N GLN A 59 -10.71 -0.92 -1.34
CA GLN A 59 -11.08 0.06 -0.32
C GLN A 59 -9.93 1.01 0.03
N LYS A 60 -8.72 0.49 0.06
CA LYS A 60 -7.54 1.27 0.41
C LYS A 60 -6.34 0.84 -0.41
N TRP A 61 -5.78 1.79 -1.11
CA TRP A 61 -4.53 1.65 -1.84
C TRP A 61 -3.42 2.41 -1.16
N THR A 62 -2.19 1.99 -1.37
CA THR A 62 -1.00 2.74 -0.97
C THR A 62 -0.07 2.90 -2.15
N THR A 63 0.67 4.00 -2.15
CA THR A 63 1.67 4.31 -3.17
C THR A 63 2.92 4.91 -2.53
N ASP A 64 4.05 4.63 -3.14
CA ASP A 64 5.36 5.18 -2.77
C ASP A 64 6.28 5.07 -3.98
N ALA A 65 7.47 5.64 -3.90
CA ALA A 65 8.47 5.55 -4.94
C ALA A 65 9.76 4.92 -4.42
N SER A 66 10.39 4.08 -5.24
CA SER A 66 11.69 3.50 -4.94
C SER A 66 12.66 3.66 -6.08
N GLN A 67 13.95 3.84 -5.75
CA GLN A 67 15.04 3.99 -6.70
C GLN A 67 15.81 2.68 -6.85
N PHE A 68 16.29 2.43 -8.08
CA PHE A 68 17.27 1.43 -8.42
C PHE A 68 18.49 2.12 -9.04
N ASP A 69 19.66 1.72 -8.58
CA ASP A 69 20.94 2.19 -9.12
C ASP A 69 21.53 1.11 -10.02
N LEU A 70 21.62 1.40 -11.31
CA LEU A 70 22.10 0.49 -12.35
C LEU A 70 23.36 1.05 -13.03
N SER A 71 24.09 0.22 -13.75
CA SER A 71 25.34 0.63 -14.42
C SER A 71 25.17 1.77 -15.44
N TRP A 72 24.00 1.90 -16.02
CA TRP A 72 23.62 2.92 -16.99
C TRP A 72 22.91 4.13 -16.39
N GLY A 73 22.65 4.14 -15.09
CA GLY A 73 21.98 5.27 -14.40
C GLY A 73 20.98 4.86 -13.36
N LYS A 74 20.07 5.77 -13.03
CA LYS A 74 19.02 5.56 -12.04
C LYS A 74 17.69 5.25 -12.71
N CYS A 75 16.92 4.37 -12.08
CA CYS A 75 15.53 4.09 -12.45
C CYS A 75 14.64 4.20 -11.22
N TYR A 76 13.45 4.74 -11.40
CA TYR A 76 12.47 4.97 -10.35
C TYR A 76 11.20 4.20 -10.67
N ILE A 77 10.67 3.46 -9.69
CA ILE A 77 9.37 2.81 -9.78
C ILE A 77 8.40 3.51 -8.84
N SER A 78 7.18 3.77 -9.33
CA SER A 78 6.06 4.24 -8.52
C SER A 78 4.88 3.29 -8.71
N PRO A 79 4.65 2.34 -7.81
CA PRO A 79 3.50 1.44 -7.85
C PRO A 79 2.34 1.96 -7.01
N THR A 80 1.13 1.53 -7.35
CA THR A 80 -0.06 1.54 -6.50
C THR A 80 -0.36 0.12 -6.07
N LEU A 81 -0.52 -0.12 -4.77
CA LEU A 81 -0.75 -1.43 -4.17
C LEU A 81 -2.07 -1.44 -3.40
N ASP A 82 -2.90 -2.45 -3.59
CA ASP A 82 -4.11 -2.68 -2.79
C ASP A 82 -3.74 -3.27 -1.43
N MET A 83 -4.09 -2.57 -0.35
CA MET A 83 -3.69 -2.95 1.01
C MET A 83 -4.40 -4.19 1.54
N ASN A 84 -5.52 -4.61 0.96
CA ASN A 84 -6.21 -5.85 1.33
C ASN A 84 -5.53 -7.06 0.68
N THR A 85 -5.36 -7.01 -0.62
CA THR A 85 -4.90 -8.13 -1.44
C THR A 85 -3.39 -8.19 -1.63
N ASN A 86 -2.66 -7.12 -1.36
CA ASN A 86 -1.27 -6.87 -1.74
C ASN A 86 -1.06 -6.87 -3.27
N GLU A 87 -2.10 -6.77 -4.08
CA GLU A 87 -1.98 -6.71 -5.53
C GLU A 87 -1.37 -5.38 -5.97
N ILE A 88 -0.41 -5.41 -6.88
CA ILE A 88 0.05 -4.22 -7.59
C ILE A 88 -1.00 -3.88 -8.63
N ILE A 89 -1.70 -2.78 -8.39
CA ILE A 89 -2.81 -2.30 -9.23
C ILE A 89 -2.29 -1.68 -10.52
N SER A 90 -1.28 -0.85 -10.38
CA SER A 90 -0.57 -0.18 -11.47
C SER A 90 0.84 0.19 -11.05
N TYR A 91 1.69 0.52 -12.00
CA TYR A 91 3.00 1.09 -11.74
C TYR A 91 3.49 1.87 -12.96
N ASN A 92 4.50 2.71 -12.72
CA ASN A 92 5.29 3.33 -13.78
C ASN A 92 6.77 3.24 -13.44
N LEU A 93 7.60 3.09 -14.48
CA LEU A 93 9.06 3.17 -14.42
C LEU A 93 9.51 4.43 -15.15
N SER A 94 10.45 5.18 -14.57
CA SER A 94 11.00 6.40 -15.13
C SER A 94 12.49 6.53 -14.84
N LEU A 95 13.21 7.22 -15.72
CA LEU A 95 14.63 7.57 -15.54
C LEU A 95 14.81 8.77 -14.58
N SER A 96 13.73 9.48 -14.27
CA SER A 96 13.74 10.60 -13.33
C SER A 96 12.44 10.66 -12.52
N PRO A 97 12.50 11.06 -11.24
CA PRO A 97 11.28 11.25 -10.43
C PRO A 97 10.56 12.53 -10.89
N ASN A 98 9.45 12.37 -11.59
CA ASN A 98 8.67 13.48 -12.13
C ASN A 98 7.15 13.24 -12.03
N MET A 99 6.35 14.28 -12.31
CA MET A 99 4.89 14.16 -12.23
C MET A 99 4.29 13.29 -13.34
N GLU A 100 4.94 13.13 -14.50
CA GLU A 100 4.45 12.26 -15.57
C GLU A 100 4.44 10.79 -15.13
N GLN A 101 5.43 10.39 -14.32
CA GLN A 101 5.46 9.05 -13.70
C GLN A 101 4.21 8.81 -12.85
N ILE A 102 3.86 9.76 -11.99
CA ILE A 102 2.68 9.65 -11.11
C ILE A 102 1.38 9.70 -11.91
N LYS A 103 1.33 10.56 -12.93
CA LYS A 103 0.17 10.69 -13.81
C LYS A 103 -0.12 9.38 -14.57
N ASP A 104 0.88 8.80 -15.20
CA ASP A 104 0.75 7.52 -15.92
C ASP A 104 0.33 6.38 -14.98
N MET A 105 0.94 6.30 -13.80
CA MET A 105 0.58 5.32 -12.77
C MET A 105 -0.90 5.43 -12.38
N LEU A 106 -1.39 6.65 -12.10
CA LEU A 106 -2.79 6.90 -11.75
C LEU A 106 -3.73 6.58 -12.92
N GLN A 107 -3.39 7.00 -14.13
CA GLN A 107 -4.21 6.72 -15.32
C GLN A 107 -4.37 5.22 -15.56
N LYS A 108 -3.32 4.44 -15.43
CA LYS A 108 -3.37 2.96 -15.50
C LYS A 108 -4.28 2.37 -14.42
N ALA A 109 -4.19 2.87 -13.18
CA ALA A 109 -5.03 2.42 -12.08
C ALA A 109 -6.51 2.70 -12.35
N PHE A 110 -6.84 3.93 -12.77
CA PHE A 110 -8.21 4.38 -13.03
C PHE A 110 -8.82 3.73 -14.28
N HIS A 111 -8.00 3.46 -15.30
CA HIS A 111 -8.44 2.69 -16.46
C HIS A 111 -8.80 1.25 -16.07
N ARG A 112 -8.00 0.63 -15.23
CA ARG A 112 -8.23 -0.75 -14.76
C ARG A 112 -9.44 -0.86 -13.82
N PHE A 113 -9.67 0.14 -12.99
CA PHE A 113 -10.76 0.20 -12.02
C PHE A 113 -11.47 1.56 -12.11
N PRO A 114 -12.49 1.72 -12.96
CA PRO A 114 -13.13 3.02 -13.19
C PRO A 114 -14.05 3.49 -12.06
N SER A 115 -14.47 2.59 -11.16
CA SER A 115 -15.37 2.92 -10.04
C SER A 115 -14.61 2.82 -8.71
N LEU A 116 -14.13 3.98 -8.22
CA LEU A 116 -13.27 4.09 -7.02
C LEU A 116 -13.83 5.07 -5.97
N GLN A 117 -15.13 5.35 -6.03
CA GLN A 117 -15.78 6.25 -5.08
C GLN A 117 -15.56 5.80 -3.63
N GLY A 118 -14.98 6.69 -2.82
CA GLY A 118 -14.69 6.42 -1.41
C GLY A 118 -13.44 5.59 -1.14
N LEU A 119 -12.69 5.17 -2.19
CA LEU A 119 -11.38 4.55 -1.99
C LEU A 119 -10.44 5.50 -1.25
N ILE A 120 -9.65 4.99 -0.33
CA ILE A 120 -8.60 5.73 0.35
C ILE A 120 -7.27 5.49 -0.36
N MET A 121 -6.63 6.55 -0.86
CA MET A 121 -5.27 6.51 -1.40
C MET A 121 -4.28 7.03 -0.35
N HIS A 122 -3.48 6.13 0.21
CA HIS A 122 -2.48 6.44 1.21
C HIS A 122 -1.09 6.64 0.58
N SER A 123 -0.34 7.64 1.06
CA SER A 123 1.04 7.90 0.65
C SER A 123 1.85 8.51 1.79
N ASP A 124 3.16 8.62 1.60
CA ASP A 124 3.99 9.50 2.41
C ASP A 124 3.72 10.99 2.07
N GLN A 125 4.52 11.90 2.66
CA GLN A 125 4.47 13.34 2.37
C GLN A 125 5.41 13.75 1.22
N GLY A 126 5.72 12.87 0.30
CA GLY A 126 6.49 13.20 -0.90
C GLY A 126 5.87 14.39 -1.66
N TRP A 127 6.72 15.24 -2.24
CA TRP A 127 6.26 16.44 -2.95
C TRP A 127 5.26 16.14 -4.07
N GLN A 128 5.40 14.98 -4.74
CA GLN A 128 4.53 14.52 -5.82
C GLN A 128 3.09 14.30 -5.35
N TYR A 129 2.91 13.79 -4.13
CA TYR A 129 1.59 13.52 -3.53
C TYR A 129 0.94 14.76 -2.93
N GLN A 130 1.74 15.81 -2.68
CA GLN A 130 1.25 17.14 -2.26
C GLN A 130 0.89 18.04 -3.45
N HIS A 131 1.29 17.65 -4.65
CA HIS A 131 1.08 18.44 -5.85
C HIS A 131 -0.42 18.59 -6.19
N THR A 132 -0.82 19.79 -6.63
CA THR A 132 -2.22 20.13 -6.94
C THR A 132 -2.84 19.19 -7.98
N PHE A 133 -2.07 18.77 -8.97
CA PHE A 133 -2.52 17.80 -9.97
C PHE A 133 -2.96 16.48 -9.32
N TYR A 134 -2.12 15.90 -8.44
CA TYR A 134 -2.43 14.64 -7.77
C TYR A 134 -3.73 14.72 -6.97
N ARG A 135 -3.87 15.78 -6.16
CA ARG A 135 -5.07 16.02 -5.35
C ARG A 135 -6.34 16.16 -6.20
N LYS A 136 -6.26 16.91 -7.31
CA LYS A 136 -7.40 17.09 -8.23
C LYS A 136 -7.79 15.78 -8.93
N GLU A 137 -6.82 14.97 -9.34
CA GLU A 137 -7.12 13.68 -9.97
C GLU A 137 -7.79 12.71 -8.98
N LEU A 138 -7.32 12.62 -7.74
CA LEU A 138 -7.99 11.82 -6.72
C LEU A 138 -9.41 12.31 -6.46
N GLN A 139 -9.60 13.61 -6.28
CA GLN A 139 -10.92 14.22 -6.05
C GLN A 139 -11.88 13.96 -7.20
N LYS A 140 -11.44 14.07 -8.44
CA LYS A 140 -12.24 13.81 -9.65
C LYS A 140 -12.79 12.38 -9.69
N HIS A 141 -12.05 11.42 -9.15
CA HIS A 141 -12.45 10.02 -9.04
C HIS A 141 -13.14 9.67 -7.71
N GLY A 142 -13.43 10.66 -6.86
CA GLY A 142 -14.04 10.46 -5.55
C GLY A 142 -13.17 9.71 -4.55
N ILE A 143 -11.85 9.77 -4.73
CA ILE A 143 -10.85 9.08 -3.91
C ILE A 143 -10.45 10.01 -2.76
N VAL A 144 -10.40 9.48 -1.54
CA VAL A 144 -9.97 10.19 -0.34
C VAL A 144 -8.46 10.08 -0.19
N GLN A 145 -7.77 11.22 -0.18
CA GLN A 145 -6.34 11.23 0.10
C GLN A 145 -6.06 11.06 1.58
N SER A 146 -5.14 10.16 1.91
CA SER A 146 -4.57 9.98 3.26
C SER A 146 -3.05 10.03 3.18
N MET A 147 -2.42 10.70 4.14
CA MET A 147 -0.96 10.87 4.15
C MET A 147 -0.41 10.51 5.53
N SER A 148 0.72 9.81 5.57
CA SER A 148 1.49 9.60 6.79
C SER A 148 2.02 10.94 7.34
N ARG A 149 2.26 11.02 8.64
CA ARG A 149 2.92 12.21 9.22
C ARG A 149 4.41 12.20 8.89
N LYS A 150 5.00 13.39 8.82
CA LYS A 150 6.41 13.57 8.48
C LYS A 150 7.30 12.75 9.41
N GLY A 151 8.16 11.90 8.83
CA GLY A 151 9.16 11.10 9.55
C GLY A 151 8.66 9.78 10.12
N ASN A 152 7.43 9.33 9.79
CA ASN A 152 6.91 8.04 10.25
C ASN A 152 6.92 7.00 9.14
N CYS A 153 7.97 6.20 9.10
CA CYS A 153 8.15 5.11 8.13
C CYS A 153 7.23 3.89 8.39
N TYR A 154 6.65 3.76 9.57
CA TYR A 154 5.79 2.60 9.91
C TYR A 154 4.48 2.55 9.13
N ASP A 155 4.04 3.67 8.58
CA ASP A 155 2.77 3.77 7.87
C ASP A 155 2.84 3.19 6.46
N ASN A 156 4.04 3.00 5.93
CA ASN A 156 4.29 2.47 4.60
C ASN A 156 4.89 1.05 4.61
N CYS A 157 4.77 0.34 5.74
CA CYS A 157 5.40 -0.98 5.92
C CYS A 157 4.99 -2.01 4.85
N ILE A 158 3.80 -1.88 4.25
CA ILE A 158 3.35 -2.75 3.17
C ILE A 158 4.15 -2.46 1.89
N MET A 159 4.37 -1.18 1.58
CA MET A 159 5.19 -0.78 0.43
C MET A 159 6.66 -1.11 0.65
N GLU A 160 7.19 -0.87 1.85
CA GLU A 160 8.55 -1.28 2.20
C GLU A 160 8.75 -2.79 2.06
N THR A 161 7.75 -3.57 2.50
CA THR A 161 7.77 -5.03 2.34
C THR A 161 7.75 -5.44 0.87
N PHE A 162 6.93 -4.77 0.05
CA PHE A 162 6.90 -5.01 -1.39
C PHE A 162 8.25 -4.66 -2.05
N PHE A 163 8.79 -3.47 -1.79
CA PHE A 163 10.08 -3.06 -2.34
C PHE A 163 11.22 -3.96 -1.88
N GLY A 164 11.22 -4.37 -0.61
CA GLY A 164 12.20 -5.31 -0.09
C GLY A 164 12.16 -6.64 -0.84
N ARG A 165 10.96 -7.18 -1.08
CA ARG A 165 10.80 -8.42 -1.87
C ARG A 165 11.24 -8.24 -3.32
N LEU A 166 10.75 -7.20 -3.98
CA LEU A 166 11.11 -6.87 -5.35
C LEU A 166 12.64 -6.79 -5.52
N LYS A 167 13.30 -6.05 -4.64
CA LYS A 167 14.76 -5.89 -4.69
C LYS A 167 15.52 -7.18 -4.38
N ASN A 168 15.08 -7.94 -3.37
CA ASN A 168 15.75 -9.18 -3.00
C ASN A 168 15.50 -10.32 -4.00
N GLU A 169 14.32 -10.40 -4.60
CA GLU A 169 13.95 -11.50 -5.48
C GLU A 169 14.46 -11.32 -6.92
N MET A 170 14.66 -10.07 -7.38
CA MET A 170 15.07 -9.86 -8.77
C MET A 170 16.23 -8.88 -9.00
N PHE A 171 16.56 -8.02 -8.04
CA PHE A 171 17.54 -6.94 -8.29
C PHE A 171 18.90 -7.21 -7.64
N TYR A 172 18.95 -7.36 -6.31
CA TYR A 172 20.23 -7.49 -5.61
C TYR A 172 21.03 -8.73 -6.05
N GLY A 173 22.26 -8.47 -6.47
CA GLY A 173 23.16 -9.50 -7.02
C GLY A 173 22.91 -9.83 -8.50
N SER A 174 21.89 -9.25 -9.11
CA SER A 174 21.51 -9.44 -10.51
C SER A 174 21.63 -8.17 -11.36
N GLU A 175 22.17 -7.07 -10.80
CA GLU A 175 22.23 -5.75 -11.44
C GLU A 175 22.90 -5.80 -12.82
N LYS A 176 23.91 -6.65 -12.97
CA LYS A 176 24.66 -6.84 -14.23
C LYS A 176 23.82 -7.47 -15.35
N ASN A 177 22.71 -8.14 -15.00
CA ASN A 177 21.80 -8.75 -15.98
C ASN A 177 20.91 -7.73 -16.67
N TYR A 178 20.92 -6.47 -16.22
CA TYR A 178 20.10 -5.38 -16.74
C TYR A 178 20.95 -4.29 -17.40
N PRO A 179 21.47 -4.54 -18.62
CA PRO A 179 22.39 -3.62 -19.31
C PRO A 179 21.71 -2.37 -19.86
N SER A 180 20.38 -2.32 -19.90
CA SER A 180 19.61 -1.18 -20.42
C SER A 180 18.30 -0.99 -19.67
N PHE A 181 17.68 0.19 -19.85
CA PHE A 181 16.35 0.49 -19.32
C PHE A 181 15.28 -0.50 -19.83
N GLU A 182 15.33 -0.86 -21.11
CA GLU A 182 14.36 -1.79 -21.74
C GLU A 182 14.45 -3.16 -21.09
N THR A 183 15.67 -3.69 -20.90
CA THR A 183 15.88 -4.99 -20.26
C THR A 183 15.39 -4.98 -18.82
N PHE A 184 15.69 -3.91 -18.07
CA PHE A 184 15.24 -3.75 -16.69
C PHE A 184 13.73 -3.58 -16.60
N SER A 185 13.13 -2.78 -17.49
CA SER A 185 11.67 -2.56 -17.55
C SER A 185 10.93 -3.86 -17.82
N LYS A 186 11.44 -4.69 -18.74
CA LYS A 186 10.86 -6.01 -18.99
C LYS A 186 10.95 -6.91 -17.76
N ALA A 187 12.10 -6.97 -17.10
CA ALA A 187 12.28 -7.79 -15.90
C ALA A 187 11.35 -7.35 -14.75
N ILE A 188 11.14 -6.05 -14.56
CA ILE A 188 10.15 -5.52 -13.60
C ILE A 188 8.72 -5.94 -13.99
N ALA A 189 8.36 -5.85 -15.27
CA ALA A 189 7.05 -6.26 -15.75
C ALA A 189 6.79 -7.75 -15.50
N ASP A 190 7.74 -8.61 -15.85
CA ASP A 190 7.68 -10.05 -15.65
C ASP A 190 7.59 -10.40 -14.15
N HIS A 191 8.35 -9.69 -13.31
CA HIS A 191 8.31 -9.90 -11.86
C HIS A 191 6.96 -9.45 -11.25
N ILE A 192 6.41 -8.32 -11.67
CA ILE A 192 5.09 -7.84 -11.17
C ILE A 192 3.97 -8.78 -11.63
N ASP A 193 4.05 -9.29 -12.85
CA ASP A 193 3.11 -10.31 -13.32
C ASP A 193 3.18 -11.58 -12.47
N TYR A 194 4.38 -12.11 -12.25
CA TYR A 194 4.62 -13.24 -11.34
C TYR A 194 4.10 -12.94 -9.92
N TYR A 195 4.42 -11.77 -9.37
CA TYR A 195 4.00 -11.35 -8.03
C TYR A 195 2.48 -11.32 -7.87
N ASN A 196 1.78 -10.78 -8.85
CA ASN A 196 0.33 -10.66 -8.82
C ASN A 196 -0.40 -11.99 -9.10
N ASN A 197 0.10 -12.80 -10.04
CA ASN A 197 -0.66 -13.90 -10.62
C ASN A 197 -0.17 -15.30 -10.23
N SER A 198 1.05 -15.41 -9.70
CA SER A 198 1.68 -16.70 -9.41
C SER A 198 2.21 -16.82 -7.99
N ARG A 199 2.72 -15.73 -7.42
CA ARG A 199 3.35 -15.72 -6.09
C ARG A 199 2.32 -15.84 -4.98
N ILE A 200 2.31 -16.98 -4.30
CA ILE A 200 1.44 -17.20 -3.13
C ILE A 200 1.90 -16.43 -1.90
N GLN A 201 0.97 -15.99 -1.08
CA GLN A 201 1.26 -15.22 0.14
C GLN A 201 0.36 -15.71 1.29
N ALA A 202 0.91 -15.83 2.49
CA ALA A 202 0.15 -16.26 3.68
C ALA A 202 -1.01 -15.29 4.01
N LYS A 203 -0.80 -13.96 3.83
CA LYS A 203 -1.82 -12.93 4.04
C LYS A 203 -3.05 -13.13 3.15
N THR A 204 -2.87 -13.61 1.93
CA THR A 204 -3.91 -13.86 0.94
C THR A 204 -4.40 -15.32 0.96
N LYS A 205 -4.30 -15.98 2.11
CA LYS A 205 -4.70 -17.38 2.29
C LYS A 205 -4.01 -18.34 1.31
N TRP A 206 -2.72 -18.13 1.07
CA TRP A 206 -1.88 -18.89 0.14
C TRP A 206 -2.34 -18.80 -1.34
N MET A 207 -3.08 -17.76 -1.68
CA MET A 207 -3.40 -17.42 -3.07
C MET A 207 -2.48 -16.31 -3.60
N PRO A 208 -2.27 -16.23 -4.92
CA PRO A 208 -1.73 -15.03 -5.54
C PRO A 208 -2.66 -13.83 -5.33
N PRO A 209 -2.13 -12.59 -5.23
CA PRO A 209 -2.92 -11.37 -4.99
C PRO A 209 -4.14 -11.19 -5.89
N SER A 210 -4.00 -11.39 -7.20
CA SER A 210 -5.11 -11.24 -8.16
C SER A 210 -6.22 -12.27 -7.93
N LYS A 211 -5.85 -13.53 -7.67
CA LYS A 211 -6.82 -14.61 -7.38
C LYS A 211 -7.54 -14.38 -6.06
N PHE A 212 -6.83 -13.88 -5.05
CA PHE A 212 -7.45 -13.52 -3.78
C PHE A 212 -8.45 -12.37 -3.95
N ARG A 213 -8.13 -11.35 -4.78
CA ARG A 213 -9.08 -10.27 -5.10
C ARG A 213 -10.35 -10.82 -5.78
N GLU A 214 -10.18 -11.63 -6.84
CA GLU A 214 -11.30 -12.23 -7.56
C GLU A 214 -12.21 -13.04 -6.62
N ALA A 215 -11.63 -13.92 -5.82
CA ALA A 215 -12.39 -14.71 -4.84
C ALA A 215 -13.10 -13.87 -3.79
N SER A 216 -12.48 -12.77 -3.34
CA SER A 216 -13.06 -11.87 -2.33
C SER A 216 -14.23 -11.04 -2.86
N LEU A 217 -14.25 -10.70 -4.16
CA LEU A 217 -15.33 -9.93 -4.79
C LEU A 217 -16.57 -10.79 -5.12
N VAL A 218 -16.41 -12.10 -5.28
CA VAL A 218 -17.53 -13.03 -5.55
C VAL A 218 -18.36 -13.29 -4.28
N ILE A 219 -17.76 -13.15 -3.09
CA ILE A 219 -18.39 -13.44 -1.79
C ILE A 219 -19.09 -12.19 -1.21
N SER A 220 -18.97 -11.04 -1.86
CA SER A 220 -19.55 -9.74 -1.44
C SER A 220 -20.82 -9.42 -2.15
#